data_44b753cd5850e07255d159e4ecab24b0
#
_entry.id   44b753cd5850e07255d159e4ecab24b0
#
_cell.length_a   1.000
_cell.length_b   1.000
_cell.length_c   1.000
_cell.angle_alpha   90.00
_cell.angle_beta   90.00
_cell.angle_gamma   90.00
#
_symmetry.space_group_name_H-M   'P 1'
#
loop_
_entity.id
_entity.type
_entity.pdbx_description
1 polymer ?
#
loop_
_entity_poly.entity_id
_entity_poly.type
_entity_poly.pdbx_seq_one_letter_code
_entity_poly.pdbx_strand_id
1 'polypeptide(L)'
;MGASIEIGLDETGQPVGIDIEELLATRLLVQGNSGSGKSHLLRRLLEESAGLVQQVIIDPEGDFATLSDAYSHIVIDAGDYNEREIARIAARIREHRASVILNLESLELEAQMTCAATFLNAMFDAPREHWYPALVVVDEAQMFAPSVAGDVPDPVRRASLSAMTNLMCRGRKRGLAGAIATQRLAKLAKNVAAEASNFLMGRTFLDIDMARAADLLGMERRQAERIRDLERGCFLGLGPAISRRPVTTRIGATRTTSRTGTHKLLPMPEAQGEDLRDMLLAAGAKNDAPVPMPPPRPAPVAADELIGSIAPAPLPHPHPMPEQSAMFAARREAEDAADAIDAEAVVVAVLTDMLADGSTASQTEALLYQDFSVRCRMQRLIRPPLDMEGFRQRLALARGGIFDPSDASCAPLLEAATRLPQEMYAPFLLIARAAMDGQPCPDDVALGRAYGTSSPGRIRRLIEYMEKQGVIVVRADFGGRRSIGIPDLGLSTGAE
;
A
#
# COMPACT_ATOMS: atom_id res chain seq x y z
N MET A 1 1.21 24.22 -6.08
CA MET A 1 -0.18 23.72 -6.18
C MET A 1 -0.16 22.50 -7.08
N GLY A 2 -0.51 21.32 -6.53
CA GLY A 2 -0.43 20.04 -7.25
C GLY A 2 -1.50 19.91 -8.33
N ALA A 3 -1.25 19.09 -9.36
CA ALA A 3 -2.22 18.74 -10.38
C ALA A 3 -3.31 17.82 -9.78
N SER A 4 -4.52 18.33 -9.58
CA SER A 4 -5.67 17.58 -9.06
C SER A 4 -6.67 17.27 -10.15
N ILE A 5 -7.25 16.07 -10.14
CA ILE A 5 -8.30 15.63 -11.06
C ILE A 5 -9.59 15.35 -10.29
N GLU A 6 -10.74 15.55 -10.91
CA GLU A 6 -12.03 15.20 -10.34
C GLU A 6 -12.42 13.77 -10.69
N ILE A 7 -12.68 12.93 -9.66
CA ILE A 7 -13.15 11.57 -9.87
C ILE A 7 -14.66 11.40 -9.72
N GLY A 8 -15.33 12.30 -9.01
CA GLY A 8 -16.76 12.22 -8.75
C GLY A 8 -17.25 13.24 -7.74
N LEU A 9 -18.43 12.98 -7.17
CA LEU A 9 -19.09 13.84 -6.19
C LEU A 9 -19.29 13.10 -4.87
N ASP A 10 -19.20 13.81 -3.75
CA ASP A 10 -19.55 13.28 -2.44
C ASP A 10 -21.08 13.27 -2.21
N GLU A 11 -21.54 12.80 -1.04
CA GLU A 11 -22.95 12.73 -0.66
C GLU A 11 -23.62 14.12 -0.60
N THR A 12 -22.85 15.19 -0.49
CA THR A 12 -23.34 16.57 -0.46
C THR A 12 -23.33 17.25 -1.85
N GLY A 13 -22.89 16.52 -2.89
CA GLY A 13 -22.73 17.03 -4.23
C GLY A 13 -21.46 17.85 -4.46
N GLN A 14 -20.52 17.83 -3.52
CA GLN A 14 -19.23 18.50 -3.68
C GLN A 14 -18.28 17.61 -4.47
N PRO A 15 -17.43 18.19 -5.34
CA PRO A 15 -16.47 17.42 -6.11
C PRO A 15 -15.39 16.80 -5.21
N VAL A 16 -15.09 15.52 -5.48
CA VAL A 16 -13.99 14.79 -4.83
C VAL A 16 -12.88 14.62 -5.86
N GLY A 17 -11.69 15.10 -5.49
CA GLY A 17 -10.51 15.04 -6.34
C GLY A 17 -9.45 14.07 -5.85
N ILE A 18 -8.52 13.76 -6.77
CA ILE A 18 -7.25 13.09 -6.46
C ILE A 18 -6.12 14.03 -6.85
N ASP A 19 -5.25 14.34 -5.91
CA ASP A 19 -3.99 15.01 -6.17
C ASP A 19 -3.01 14.03 -6.80
N ILE A 20 -2.64 14.27 -8.07
CA ILE A 20 -1.79 13.35 -8.83
C ILE A 20 -0.35 13.35 -8.30
N GLU A 21 0.19 14.49 -7.89
CA GLU A 21 1.55 14.55 -7.35
C GLU A 21 1.64 13.77 -6.04
N GLU A 22 0.66 13.92 -5.15
CA GLU A 22 0.59 13.16 -3.91
C GLU A 22 0.32 11.67 -4.19
N LEU A 23 -0.51 11.34 -5.18
CA LEU A 23 -0.74 9.96 -5.59
C LEU A 23 0.54 9.28 -6.07
N LEU A 24 1.34 9.96 -6.89
CA LEU A 24 2.64 9.47 -7.36
C LEU A 24 3.62 9.23 -6.20
N ALA A 25 3.46 9.95 -5.09
CA ALA A 25 4.26 9.76 -3.89
C ALA A 25 3.76 8.63 -2.97
N THR A 26 2.46 8.27 -3.02
CA THR A 26 1.79 7.53 -1.94
C THR A 26 1.05 6.26 -2.35
N ARG A 27 0.93 5.97 -3.63
CA ARG A 27 0.29 4.76 -4.20
C ARG A 27 -1.20 4.61 -3.85
N LEU A 28 -1.93 3.85 -4.65
CA LEU A 28 -3.36 3.63 -4.52
C LEU A 28 -3.70 2.14 -4.46
N LEU A 29 -4.64 1.78 -3.60
CA LEU A 29 -5.34 0.50 -3.61
C LEU A 29 -6.83 0.72 -3.86
N VAL A 30 -7.34 0.12 -4.92
CA VAL A 30 -8.77 0.07 -5.25
C VAL A 30 -9.30 -1.32 -4.94
N GLN A 31 -10.37 -1.42 -4.16
CA GLN A 31 -11.01 -2.68 -3.86
C GLN A 31 -12.51 -2.60 -4.16
N GLY A 32 -13.08 -3.68 -4.64
CA GLY A 32 -14.51 -3.81 -4.84
C GLY A 32 -14.86 -5.09 -5.59
N ASN A 33 -15.95 -5.73 -5.19
CA ASN A 33 -16.43 -6.96 -5.82
C ASN A 33 -16.83 -6.74 -7.29
N SER A 34 -17.01 -7.82 -8.03
CA SER A 34 -17.56 -7.76 -9.39
C SER A 34 -18.85 -6.94 -9.41
N GLY A 35 -18.96 -6.04 -10.37
CA GLY A 35 -20.10 -5.13 -10.49
C GLY A 35 -20.12 -3.95 -9.51
N SER A 36 -19.10 -3.74 -8.66
CA SER A 36 -18.98 -2.56 -7.80
C SER A 36 -18.71 -1.27 -8.57
N GLY A 37 -18.17 -1.36 -9.78
CA GLY A 37 -17.75 -0.21 -10.60
C GLY A 37 -16.24 0.05 -10.59
N LYS A 38 -15.43 -0.94 -10.17
CA LYS A 38 -13.96 -0.84 -10.10
C LYS A 38 -13.31 -0.42 -11.43
N SER A 39 -13.61 -1.11 -12.53
CA SER A 39 -13.07 -0.77 -13.86
C SER A 39 -13.55 0.60 -14.34
N HIS A 40 -14.77 1.02 -13.96
CA HIS A 40 -15.29 2.36 -14.25
C HIS A 40 -14.50 3.45 -13.48
N LEU A 41 -14.22 3.22 -12.21
CA LEU A 41 -13.39 4.12 -11.39
C LEU A 41 -11.97 4.24 -11.96
N LEU A 42 -11.32 3.11 -12.26
CA LEU A 42 -9.97 3.12 -12.86
C LEU A 42 -9.96 3.85 -14.19
N ARG A 43 -10.96 3.63 -15.02
CA ARG A 43 -11.12 4.32 -16.30
C ARG A 43 -11.26 5.83 -16.10
N ARG A 44 -12.10 6.27 -15.15
CA ARG A 44 -12.26 7.69 -14.82
C ARG A 44 -10.93 8.30 -14.35
N LEU A 45 -10.19 7.62 -13.47
CA LEU A 45 -8.86 8.03 -13.03
C LEU A 45 -7.90 8.20 -14.22
N LEU A 46 -7.86 7.20 -15.12
CA LEU A 46 -6.98 7.20 -16.29
C LEU A 46 -7.36 8.30 -17.29
N GLU A 47 -8.63 8.49 -17.58
CA GLU A 47 -9.11 9.53 -18.50
C GLU A 47 -8.75 10.93 -18.01
N GLU A 48 -9.00 11.24 -16.73
CA GLU A 48 -8.75 12.54 -16.17
C GLU A 48 -7.24 12.84 -15.97
N SER A 49 -6.41 11.81 -15.82
CA SER A 49 -4.96 11.98 -15.66
C SER A 49 -4.14 11.74 -16.95
N ALA A 50 -4.77 11.39 -18.08
CA ALA A 50 -4.07 11.03 -19.32
C ALA A 50 -3.13 12.11 -19.86
N GLY A 51 -3.46 13.39 -19.70
CA GLY A 51 -2.62 14.53 -20.11
C GLY A 51 -1.59 14.98 -19.07
N LEU A 52 -1.61 14.40 -17.86
CA LEU A 52 -0.82 14.89 -16.72
C LEU A 52 0.38 14.01 -16.40
N VAL A 53 0.26 12.71 -16.61
CA VAL A 53 1.27 11.72 -16.23
C VAL A 53 1.33 10.57 -17.22
N GLN A 54 2.53 10.00 -17.41
CA GLN A 54 2.69 8.74 -18.15
C GLN A 54 1.86 7.64 -17.48
N GLN A 55 1.11 6.87 -18.28
CA GLN A 55 0.25 5.81 -17.79
C GLN A 55 0.67 4.46 -18.35
N VAL A 56 0.78 3.47 -17.48
CA VAL A 56 1.09 2.09 -17.84
C VAL A 56 0.03 1.21 -17.19
N ILE A 57 -0.73 0.50 -18.00
CA ILE A 57 -1.85 -0.31 -17.55
C ILE A 57 -1.53 -1.78 -17.81
N ILE A 58 -1.55 -2.60 -16.76
CA ILE A 58 -1.50 -4.07 -16.84
C ILE A 58 -2.94 -4.55 -16.81
N ASP A 59 -3.41 -5.05 -17.94
CA ASP A 59 -4.82 -5.36 -18.20
C ASP A 59 -5.01 -6.85 -18.50
N PRO A 60 -5.34 -7.68 -17.50
CA PRO A 60 -5.50 -9.11 -17.69
C PRO A 60 -6.83 -9.50 -18.38
N GLU A 61 -7.84 -8.62 -18.37
CA GLU A 61 -9.19 -8.89 -18.88
C GLU A 61 -9.52 -8.12 -20.18
N GLY A 62 -8.60 -7.26 -20.67
CA GLY A 62 -8.81 -6.46 -21.89
C GLY A 62 -9.80 -5.30 -21.74
N ASP A 63 -10.11 -4.90 -20.52
CA ASP A 63 -11.12 -3.88 -20.23
C ASP A 63 -10.73 -2.47 -20.66
N PHE A 64 -9.44 -2.16 -20.77
CA PHE A 64 -8.93 -0.80 -20.97
C PHE A 64 -8.48 -0.48 -22.39
N ALA A 65 -8.47 -1.44 -23.32
CA ALA A 65 -7.98 -1.24 -24.69
C ALA A 65 -8.65 -0.05 -25.41
N THR A 66 -9.94 0.23 -25.13
CA THR A 66 -10.70 1.35 -25.72
C THR A 66 -10.24 2.74 -25.27
N LEU A 67 -9.34 2.84 -24.28
CA LEU A 67 -8.72 4.14 -23.97
C LEU A 67 -7.86 4.67 -25.12
N SER A 68 -7.31 3.79 -25.97
CA SER A 68 -6.56 4.18 -27.16
C SER A 68 -7.40 4.91 -28.20
N ASP A 69 -8.72 4.75 -28.18
CA ASP A 69 -9.62 5.40 -29.14
C ASP A 69 -9.75 6.92 -28.88
N ALA A 70 -9.51 7.34 -27.64
CA ALA A 70 -9.69 8.75 -27.22
C ALA A 70 -8.40 9.40 -26.68
N TYR A 71 -7.41 8.59 -26.32
CA TYR A 71 -6.15 9.04 -25.71
C TYR A 71 -4.96 8.37 -26.38
N SER A 72 -3.78 8.98 -26.25
CA SER A 72 -2.53 8.51 -26.91
C SER A 72 -1.93 7.25 -26.23
N HIS A 73 -2.76 6.27 -25.91
CA HIS A 73 -2.29 4.98 -25.38
C HIS A 73 -1.98 4.04 -26.54
N ILE A 74 -0.86 3.31 -26.40
CA ILE A 74 -0.48 2.24 -27.31
C ILE A 74 -0.92 0.93 -26.69
N VAL A 75 -1.74 0.16 -27.40
CA VAL A 75 -2.15 -1.18 -26.98
C VAL A 75 -1.10 -2.18 -27.41
N ILE A 76 -0.63 -3.00 -26.49
CA ILE A 76 0.34 -4.06 -26.69
C ILE A 76 -0.35 -5.38 -26.35
N ASP A 77 -0.70 -6.16 -27.37
CA ASP A 77 -1.24 -7.51 -27.17
C ASP A 77 -0.09 -8.45 -26.85
N ALA A 78 0.02 -8.82 -25.59
CA ALA A 78 1.20 -9.55 -25.07
C ALA A 78 1.40 -10.93 -25.71
N GLY A 79 0.32 -11.54 -26.21
CA GLY A 79 0.39 -12.81 -26.94
C GLY A 79 1.18 -12.77 -28.26
N ASP A 80 1.41 -11.58 -28.78
CA ASP A 80 2.14 -11.39 -30.05
C ASP A 80 3.66 -11.32 -29.86
N TYR A 81 4.17 -11.23 -28.61
CA TYR A 81 5.57 -10.97 -28.30
C TYR A 81 6.15 -12.00 -27.34
N ASN A 82 7.42 -12.33 -27.50
CA ASN A 82 8.15 -13.16 -26.54
C ASN A 82 8.71 -12.32 -25.36
N GLU A 83 9.20 -12.98 -24.31
CA GLU A 83 9.70 -12.31 -23.10
C GLU A 83 10.79 -11.27 -23.35
N ARG A 84 11.72 -11.53 -24.31
CA ARG A 84 12.80 -10.60 -24.65
C ARG A 84 12.26 -9.35 -25.33
N GLU A 85 11.29 -9.52 -26.20
CA GLU A 85 10.61 -8.41 -26.90
C GLU A 85 9.81 -7.57 -25.90
N ILE A 86 9.07 -8.19 -24.98
CA ILE A 86 8.36 -7.51 -23.90
C ILE A 86 9.31 -6.67 -23.04
N ALA A 87 10.47 -7.21 -22.66
CA ALA A 87 11.48 -6.47 -21.90
C ALA A 87 12.04 -5.27 -22.69
N ARG A 88 12.30 -5.43 -23.99
CA ARG A 88 12.78 -4.34 -24.88
C ARG A 88 11.71 -3.25 -25.03
N ILE A 89 10.46 -3.64 -25.26
CA ILE A 89 9.32 -2.73 -25.36
C ILE A 89 9.17 -1.92 -24.05
N ALA A 90 9.23 -2.59 -22.90
CA ALA A 90 9.14 -1.94 -21.58
C ALA A 90 10.26 -0.90 -21.37
N ALA A 91 11.49 -1.21 -21.77
CA ALA A 91 12.61 -0.27 -21.70
C ALA A 91 12.37 0.98 -22.56
N ARG A 92 11.88 0.80 -23.81
CA ARG A 92 11.56 1.92 -24.71
C ARG A 92 10.39 2.77 -24.22
N ILE A 93 9.38 2.15 -23.58
CA ILE A 93 8.27 2.86 -22.96
C ILE A 93 8.78 3.81 -21.85
N ARG A 94 9.76 3.38 -21.06
CA ARG A 94 10.37 4.23 -20.04
C ARG A 94 11.18 5.36 -20.65
N GLU A 95 12.01 5.05 -21.66
CA GLU A 95 12.84 6.03 -22.35
C GLU A 95 12.01 7.15 -22.99
N HIS A 96 10.93 6.78 -23.69
CA HIS A 96 10.10 7.73 -24.44
C HIS A 96 8.87 8.25 -23.70
N ARG A 97 8.64 7.81 -22.45
CA ARG A 97 7.48 8.22 -21.63
C ARG A 97 6.14 7.92 -22.31
N ALA A 98 6.07 6.85 -23.10
CA ALA A 98 4.85 6.47 -23.79
C ALA A 98 3.81 5.93 -22.78
N SER A 99 2.54 6.30 -22.97
CA SER A 99 1.42 5.70 -22.23
C SER A 99 0.97 4.44 -22.95
N VAL A 100 0.82 3.32 -22.22
CA VAL A 100 0.57 2.00 -22.81
C VAL A 100 -0.43 1.19 -22.02
N ILE A 101 -1.07 0.26 -22.74
CA ILE A 101 -1.94 -0.78 -22.18
C ILE A 101 -1.31 -2.12 -22.59
N LEU A 102 -0.79 -2.85 -21.60
CA LEU A 102 -0.33 -4.22 -21.78
C LEU A 102 -1.54 -5.15 -21.65
N ASN A 103 -2.12 -5.52 -22.77
CA ASN A 103 -3.26 -6.42 -22.84
C ASN A 103 -2.78 -7.87 -22.72
N LEU A 104 -3.27 -8.56 -21.66
CA LEU A 104 -2.90 -9.94 -21.34
C LEU A 104 -4.05 -10.93 -21.60
N GLU A 105 -5.22 -10.46 -22.07
CA GLU A 105 -6.45 -11.26 -22.24
C GLU A 105 -6.25 -12.57 -23.01
N SER A 106 -5.37 -12.56 -24.01
CA SER A 106 -5.11 -13.74 -24.84
C SER A 106 -4.22 -14.81 -24.20
N LEU A 107 -3.64 -14.52 -23.01
CA LEU A 107 -2.70 -15.40 -22.33
C LEU A 107 -3.36 -16.16 -21.18
N GLU A 108 -2.90 -17.39 -20.94
CA GLU A 108 -3.22 -18.14 -19.72
C GLU A 108 -2.53 -17.53 -18.48
N LEU A 109 -3.07 -17.79 -17.30
CA LEU A 109 -2.65 -17.17 -16.04
C LEU A 109 -1.13 -17.21 -15.80
N GLU A 110 -0.50 -18.35 -16.03
CA GLU A 110 0.97 -18.51 -15.87
C GLU A 110 1.74 -17.58 -16.82
N ALA A 111 1.32 -17.51 -18.08
CA ALA A 111 1.93 -16.62 -19.08
C ALA A 111 1.64 -15.15 -18.76
N GLN A 112 0.44 -14.81 -18.28
CA GLN A 112 0.10 -13.46 -17.82
C GLN A 112 1.04 -13.02 -16.69
N MET A 113 1.24 -13.88 -15.68
CA MET A 113 2.13 -13.59 -14.54
C MET A 113 3.58 -13.41 -14.97
N THR A 114 4.07 -14.27 -15.88
CA THR A 114 5.43 -14.20 -16.42
C THR A 114 5.64 -12.93 -17.24
N CYS A 115 4.71 -12.61 -18.13
CA CYS A 115 4.76 -11.42 -18.96
C CYS A 115 4.71 -10.14 -18.11
N ALA A 116 3.76 -10.02 -17.18
CA ALA A 116 3.66 -8.87 -16.30
C ALA A 116 4.93 -8.70 -15.44
N ALA A 117 5.49 -9.79 -14.91
CA ALA A 117 6.73 -9.75 -14.13
C ALA A 117 7.92 -9.28 -14.97
N THR A 118 8.08 -9.80 -16.19
CA THR A 118 9.14 -9.40 -17.13
C THR A 118 9.02 -7.92 -17.49
N PHE A 119 7.82 -7.48 -17.83
CA PHE A 119 7.53 -6.09 -18.17
C PHE A 119 7.81 -5.13 -17.02
N LEU A 120 7.25 -5.41 -15.83
CA LEU A 120 7.43 -4.57 -14.63
C LEU A 120 8.89 -4.52 -14.17
N ASN A 121 9.62 -5.63 -14.22
CA ASN A 121 11.04 -5.66 -13.88
C ASN A 121 11.87 -4.83 -14.88
N ALA A 122 11.61 -4.93 -16.19
CA ALA A 122 12.29 -4.12 -17.19
C ALA A 122 12.02 -2.61 -17.00
N MET A 123 10.78 -2.23 -16.67
CA MET A 123 10.47 -0.85 -16.33
C MET A 123 11.18 -0.39 -15.05
N PHE A 124 11.24 -1.26 -14.03
CA PHE A 124 11.88 -0.96 -12.76
C PHE A 124 13.41 -0.83 -12.89
N ASP A 125 14.05 -1.64 -13.74
CA ASP A 125 15.51 -1.66 -13.95
C ASP A 125 15.99 -0.66 -14.99
N ALA A 126 15.12 0.20 -15.50
CA ALA A 126 15.48 1.26 -16.43
C ALA A 126 16.60 2.16 -15.88
N PRO A 127 17.48 2.72 -16.75
CA PRO A 127 18.51 3.67 -16.37
C PRO A 127 17.95 4.88 -15.61
N ARG A 128 18.75 5.47 -14.73
CA ARG A 128 18.33 6.58 -13.85
C ARG A 128 17.84 7.80 -14.62
N GLU A 129 18.37 8.05 -15.79
CA GLU A 129 17.96 9.12 -16.71
C GLU A 129 16.51 8.98 -17.18
N HIS A 130 15.97 7.76 -17.14
CA HIS A 130 14.58 7.46 -17.53
C HIS A 130 13.62 7.31 -16.35
N TRP A 131 13.99 7.73 -15.12
CA TRP A 131 13.12 7.62 -13.94
C TRP A 131 12.05 8.73 -13.90
N TYR A 132 11.39 8.95 -15.00
CA TYR A 132 10.26 9.88 -15.07
C TYR A 132 9.06 9.36 -14.27
N PRO A 133 8.22 10.27 -13.72
CA PRO A 133 6.98 9.87 -13.05
C PRO A 133 6.05 9.12 -13.99
N ALA A 134 5.61 7.94 -13.58
CA ALA A 134 4.64 7.11 -14.30
C ALA A 134 3.65 6.49 -13.31
N LEU A 135 2.37 6.56 -13.63
CA LEU A 135 1.30 5.86 -12.94
C LEU A 135 1.16 4.47 -13.53
N VAL A 136 1.47 3.44 -12.74
CA VAL A 136 1.37 2.04 -13.13
C VAL A 136 0.12 1.45 -12.51
N VAL A 137 -0.89 1.22 -13.34
CA VAL A 137 -2.17 0.63 -12.93
C VAL A 137 -2.12 -0.88 -13.18
N VAL A 138 -2.41 -1.67 -12.16
CA VAL A 138 -2.49 -3.13 -12.26
C VAL A 138 -3.89 -3.55 -11.84
N ASP A 139 -4.70 -3.96 -12.81
CA ASP A 139 -6.01 -4.54 -12.51
C ASP A 139 -5.87 -6.01 -12.09
N GLU A 140 -6.84 -6.52 -11.34
CA GLU A 140 -6.87 -7.87 -10.77
C GLU A 140 -5.54 -8.27 -10.09
N ALA A 141 -4.95 -7.34 -9.32
CA ALA A 141 -3.61 -7.46 -8.72
C ALA A 141 -3.41 -8.74 -7.88
N GLN A 142 -4.49 -9.37 -7.36
CA GLN A 142 -4.40 -10.66 -6.68
C GLN A 142 -3.95 -11.81 -7.59
N MET A 143 -4.06 -11.66 -8.92
CA MET A 143 -3.53 -12.63 -9.87
C MET A 143 -2.00 -12.57 -9.89
N PHE A 144 -1.43 -11.37 -9.82
CA PHE A 144 0.03 -11.15 -9.93
C PHE A 144 0.74 -11.17 -8.57
N ALA A 145 0.02 -10.94 -7.48
CA ALA A 145 0.56 -10.98 -6.12
C ALA A 145 -0.37 -11.81 -5.20
N PRO A 146 -0.51 -13.12 -5.41
CA PRO A 146 -1.38 -13.96 -4.61
C PRO A 146 -0.85 -14.11 -3.16
N SER A 147 -1.77 -14.10 -2.19
CA SER A 147 -1.44 -14.26 -0.76
C SER A 147 -1.08 -15.71 -0.38
N VAL A 148 -1.53 -16.68 -1.17
CA VAL A 148 -1.33 -18.12 -0.94
C VAL A 148 -0.83 -18.77 -2.23
N ALA A 149 -0.08 -19.87 -2.10
CA ALA A 149 0.29 -20.69 -3.24
C ALA A 149 -0.99 -21.28 -3.91
N GLY A 150 -1.02 -21.23 -5.24
CA GLY A 150 -2.08 -21.79 -6.09
C GLY A 150 -1.49 -22.82 -7.05
N ASP A 151 -2.18 -23.09 -8.13
CA ASP A 151 -1.80 -24.09 -9.14
C ASP A 151 -0.66 -23.64 -10.06
N VAL A 152 -0.22 -22.36 -9.94
CA VAL A 152 0.87 -21.80 -10.75
C VAL A 152 2.23 -22.22 -10.18
N PRO A 153 3.23 -22.58 -11.02
CA PRO A 153 4.57 -22.97 -10.58
C PRO A 153 5.22 -21.93 -9.66
N ASP A 154 5.88 -22.41 -8.61
CA ASP A 154 6.51 -21.57 -7.57
C ASP A 154 7.49 -20.51 -8.14
N PRO A 155 8.34 -20.80 -9.14
CA PRO A 155 9.24 -19.80 -9.72
C PRO A 155 8.49 -18.63 -10.35
N VAL A 156 7.42 -18.90 -11.11
CA VAL A 156 6.59 -17.87 -11.77
C VAL A 156 5.88 -17.01 -10.72
N ARG A 157 5.27 -17.66 -9.73
CA ARG A 157 4.60 -16.97 -8.62
C ARG A 157 5.56 -16.05 -7.85
N ARG A 158 6.78 -16.52 -7.54
CA ARG A 158 7.79 -15.72 -6.83
C ARG A 158 8.28 -14.56 -7.67
N ALA A 159 8.50 -14.74 -8.96
CA ALA A 159 8.93 -13.68 -9.87
C ALA A 159 7.85 -12.58 -9.97
N SER A 160 6.59 -12.96 -10.15
CA SER A 160 5.47 -12.04 -10.23
C SER A 160 5.25 -11.29 -8.90
N LEU A 161 5.25 -11.98 -7.76
CA LEU A 161 5.15 -11.36 -6.44
C LEU A 161 6.32 -10.40 -6.17
N SER A 162 7.54 -10.75 -6.59
CA SER A 162 8.72 -9.89 -6.46
C SER A 162 8.58 -8.61 -7.28
N ALA A 163 8.11 -8.71 -8.54
CA ALA A 163 7.88 -7.56 -9.41
C ALA A 163 6.82 -6.61 -8.81
N MET A 164 5.71 -7.15 -8.34
CA MET A 164 4.66 -6.36 -7.65
C MET A 164 5.15 -5.72 -6.35
N THR A 165 5.95 -6.44 -5.57
CA THR A 165 6.59 -5.91 -4.36
C THR A 165 7.56 -4.77 -4.70
N ASN A 166 8.38 -4.93 -5.73
CA ASN A 166 9.28 -3.87 -6.19
C ASN A 166 8.50 -2.62 -6.63
N LEU A 167 7.42 -2.78 -7.39
CA LEU A 167 6.55 -1.67 -7.78
C LEU A 167 6.00 -0.93 -6.56
N MET A 168 5.39 -1.65 -5.64
CA MET A 168 4.69 -1.04 -4.50
C MET A 168 5.64 -0.53 -3.41
N CYS A 169 6.70 -1.27 -3.05
CA CYS A 169 7.60 -0.86 -1.97
C CYS A 169 8.69 0.12 -2.44
N ARG A 170 9.22 -0.07 -3.64
CA ARG A 170 10.46 0.59 -4.12
C ARG A 170 10.27 1.45 -5.36
N GLY A 171 9.14 1.33 -6.07
CA GLY A 171 8.87 1.99 -7.35
C GLY A 171 9.00 3.50 -7.29
N ARG A 172 8.53 4.14 -6.20
CA ARG A 172 8.59 5.59 -6.00
C ARG A 172 10.00 6.17 -6.24
N LYS A 173 11.05 5.51 -5.75
CA LYS A 173 12.44 5.97 -5.93
C LYS A 173 12.89 5.92 -7.39
N ARG A 174 12.17 5.19 -8.23
CA ARG A 174 12.43 5.02 -9.67
C ARG A 174 11.36 5.70 -10.54
N GLY A 175 10.54 6.57 -9.94
CA GLY A 175 9.48 7.28 -10.64
C GLY A 175 8.25 6.41 -10.97
N LEU A 176 8.11 5.20 -10.40
CA LEU A 176 6.96 4.34 -10.62
C LEU A 176 6.00 4.42 -9.44
N ALA A 177 4.78 4.83 -9.68
CA ALA A 177 3.70 4.88 -8.68
C ALA A 177 2.66 3.79 -8.99
N GLY A 178 2.53 2.81 -8.10
CA GLY A 178 1.57 1.73 -8.25
C GLY A 178 0.16 2.16 -7.84
N ALA A 179 -0.81 1.91 -8.73
CA ALA A 179 -2.24 1.92 -8.43
C ALA A 179 -2.78 0.52 -8.70
N ILE A 180 -3.02 -0.25 -7.65
CA ILE A 180 -3.43 -1.64 -7.78
C ILE A 180 -4.92 -1.79 -7.49
N ALA A 181 -5.59 -2.62 -8.26
CA ALA A 181 -7.01 -2.91 -8.07
C ALA A 181 -7.26 -4.40 -7.86
N THR A 182 -8.20 -4.73 -7.01
CA THR A 182 -8.54 -6.12 -6.67
C THR A 182 -10.01 -6.32 -6.36
N GLN A 183 -10.56 -7.44 -6.77
CA GLN A 183 -11.89 -7.87 -6.32
C GLN A 183 -11.82 -8.60 -4.96
N ARG A 184 -10.69 -9.22 -4.65
CA ARG A 184 -10.52 -10.12 -3.51
C ARG A 184 -9.31 -9.73 -2.68
N LEU A 185 -9.50 -8.76 -1.79
CA LEU A 185 -8.44 -8.21 -0.95
C LEU A 185 -7.74 -9.28 -0.08
N ALA A 186 -8.49 -10.28 0.39
CA ALA A 186 -7.92 -11.39 1.16
C ALA A 186 -6.99 -12.29 0.33
N LYS A 187 -7.16 -12.34 -1.00
CA LYS A 187 -6.29 -13.09 -1.91
C LYS A 187 -5.04 -12.31 -2.34
N LEU A 188 -4.98 -11.00 -2.10
CA LEU A 188 -3.83 -10.16 -2.39
C LEU A 188 -2.77 -10.27 -1.29
N ALA A 189 -1.50 -10.37 -1.65
CA ALA A 189 -0.37 -10.44 -0.73
C ALA A 189 -0.34 -9.23 0.22
N LYS A 190 -0.15 -9.50 1.53
CA LYS A 190 -0.24 -8.48 2.59
C LYS A 190 0.78 -7.37 2.43
N ASN A 191 2.01 -7.71 2.10
CA ASN A 191 3.10 -6.75 1.89
C ASN A 191 2.84 -5.80 0.72
N VAL A 192 2.16 -6.27 -0.34
CA VAL A 192 1.79 -5.45 -1.50
C VAL A 192 0.64 -4.49 -1.16
N ALA A 193 -0.40 -5.00 -0.48
CA ALA A 193 -1.54 -4.18 -0.09
C ALA A 193 -1.19 -3.10 0.95
N ALA A 194 -0.31 -3.42 1.91
CA ALA A 194 0.06 -2.52 3.01
C ALA A 194 0.89 -1.30 2.57
N GLU A 195 1.47 -1.34 1.38
CA GLU A 195 2.26 -0.22 0.85
C GLU A 195 1.43 0.93 0.27
N ALA A 196 0.14 0.72 0.05
CA ALA A 196 -0.77 1.78 -0.34
C ALA A 196 -1.09 2.69 0.84
N SER A 197 -1.14 3.99 0.59
CA SER A 197 -1.58 5.00 1.57
C SER A 197 -2.91 5.64 1.17
N ASN A 198 -3.34 5.45 -0.08
CA ASN A 198 -4.64 5.88 -0.57
C ASN A 198 -5.50 4.66 -0.87
N PHE A 199 -6.75 4.74 -0.50
CA PHE A 199 -7.71 3.65 -0.59
C PHE A 199 -9.00 4.15 -1.22
N LEU A 200 -9.53 3.36 -2.17
CA LEU A 200 -10.88 3.53 -2.71
C LEU A 200 -11.58 2.18 -2.57
N MET A 201 -12.41 2.06 -1.55
CA MET A 201 -13.10 0.82 -1.19
C MET A 201 -14.53 0.84 -1.70
N GLY A 202 -14.80 0.05 -2.71
CA GLY A 202 -16.13 -0.20 -3.24
C GLY A 202 -16.84 -1.33 -2.50
N ARG A 203 -18.11 -1.54 -2.87
CA ARG A 203 -18.96 -2.55 -2.24
C ARG A 203 -18.30 -3.93 -2.18
N THR A 204 -18.30 -4.52 -0.96
CA THR A 204 -17.83 -5.90 -0.74
C THR A 204 -18.73 -6.65 0.25
N PHE A 205 -18.95 -7.95 0.03
CA PHE A 205 -19.85 -8.76 0.81
C PHE A 205 -19.17 -9.80 1.70
N LEU A 206 -17.90 -10.12 1.41
CA LEU A 206 -17.18 -11.17 2.12
C LEU A 206 -16.57 -10.62 3.41
N ASP A 207 -16.92 -11.23 4.53
CA ASP A 207 -16.45 -10.78 5.86
C ASP A 207 -14.93 -10.74 5.97
N ILE A 208 -14.23 -11.67 5.31
CA ILE A 208 -12.76 -11.70 5.30
C ILE A 208 -12.15 -10.52 4.54
N ASP A 209 -12.77 -10.12 3.41
CA ASP A 209 -12.33 -8.94 2.64
C ASP A 209 -12.66 -7.65 3.39
N MET A 210 -13.84 -7.59 4.05
CA MET A 210 -14.23 -6.45 4.90
C MET A 210 -13.34 -6.29 6.13
N ALA A 211 -13.04 -7.38 6.82
CA ALA A 211 -12.14 -7.33 7.98
C ALA A 211 -10.77 -6.79 7.56
N ARG A 212 -10.27 -7.21 6.41
CA ARG A 212 -9.00 -6.75 5.87
C ARG A 212 -9.04 -5.30 5.38
N ALA A 213 -10.16 -4.86 4.81
CA ALA A 213 -10.38 -3.45 4.47
C ALA A 213 -10.41 -2.57 5.74
N ALA A 214 -11.09 -3.04 6.79
CA ALA A 214 -11.10 -2.37 8.09
C ALA A 214 -9.69 -2.21 8.66
N ASP A 215 -8.89 -3.29 8.63
CA ASP A 215 -7.49 -3.26 9.10
C ASP A 215 -6.64 -2.25 8.30
N LEU A 216 -6.78 -2.21 6.96
CA LEU A 216 -6.02 -1.28 6.11
C LEU A 216 -6.45 0.19 6.29
N LEU A 217 -7.74 0.42 6.50
CA LEU A 217 -8.29 1.76 6.71
C LEU A 217 -8.11 2.25 8.16
N GLY A 218 -7.70 1.37 9.08
CA GLY A 218 -7.66 1.68 10.52
C GLY A 218 -9.05 1.98 11.10
N MET A 219 -10.08 1.29 10.61
CA MET A 219 -11.48 1.49 11.02
C MET A 219 -11.97 0.34 11.89
N GLU A 220 -12.89 0.62 12.81
CA GLU A 220 -13.63 -0.43 13.51
C GLU A 220 -14.49 -1.25 12.53
N ARG A 221 -14.69 -2.54 12.83
CA ARG A 221 -15.51 -3.44 11.99
C ARG A 221 -16.91 -2.88 11.70
N ARG A 222 -17.55 -2.24 12.69
CA ARG A 222 -18.85 -1.56 12.52
C ARG A 222 -18.82 -0.45 11.47
N GLN A 223 -17.73 0.30 11.40
CA GLN A 223 -17.57 1.37 10.41
C GLN A 223 -17.31 0.80 9.02
N ALA A 224 -16.60 -0.33 8.94
CA ALA A 224 -16.35 -1.04 7.68
C ALA A 224 -17.63 -1.70 7.11
N GLU A 225 -18.66 -1.97 7.92
CA GLU A 225 -19.97 -2.46 7.44
C GLU A 225 -20.61 -1.50 6.42
N ARG A 226 -20.31 -0.20 6.50
CA ARG A 226 -20.74 0.78 5.49
C ARG A 226 -20.27 0.44 4.07
N ILE A 227 -19.14 -0.26 3.93
CA ILE A 227 -18.63 -0.70 2.63
C ILE A 227 -19.56 -1.73 1.99
N ARG A 228 -20.27 -2.54 2.81
CA ARG A 228 -21.26 -3.52 2.33
C ARG A 228 -22.46 -2.84 1.65
N ASP A 229 -22.86 -1.71 2.19
CA ASP A 229 -24.09 -0.99 1.80
C ASP A 229 -23.86 0.01 0.67
N LEU A 230 -22.61 0.17 0.21
CA LEU A 230 -22.29 1.07 -0.89
C LEU A 230 -23.03 0.67 -2.16
N GLU A 231 -23.59 1.66 -2.85
CA GLU A 231 -24.19 1.47 -4.16
C GLU A 231 -23.12 1.20 -5.23
N ARG A 232 -23.55 0.63 -6.36
CA ARG A 232 -22.67 0.49 -7.52
C ARG A 232 -22.14 1.85 -7.97
N GLY A 233 -20.83 1.96 -8.18
CA GLY A 233 -20.16 3.20 -8.56
C GLY A 233 -19.91 4.17 -7.41
N CYS A 234 -20.22 3.76 -6.15
CA CYS A 234 -19.86 4.50 -4.96
C CYS A 234 -18.66 3.84 -4.26
N PHE A 235 -17.71 4.66 -3.83
CA PHE A 235 -16.49 4.21 -3.16
C PHE A 235 -16.22 5.04 -1.91
N LEU A 236 -15.77 4.39 -0.86
CA LEU A 236 -15.24 5.05 0.33
C LEU A 236 -13.77 5.39 0.08
N GLY A 237 -13.46 6.68 -0.05
CA GLY A 237 -12.12 7.21 -0.28
C GLY A 237 -11.44 7.63 1.02
N LEU A 238 -10.16 7.30 1.16
CA LEU A 238 -9.31 7.71 2.28
C LEU A 238 -7.86 7.75 1.82
N GLY A 239 -7.11 8.75 2.25
CA GLY A 239 -5.67 8.84 2.03
C GLY A 239 -5.21 10.24 1.65
N PRO A 240 -3.88 10.49 1.74
CA PRO A 240 -3.32 11.82 1.56
C PRO A 240 -3.60 12.44 0.17
N ALA A 241 -3.72 11.62 -0.87
CA ALA A 241 -4.06 12.12 -2.22
C ALA A 241 -5.56 12.37 -2.42
N ILE A 242 -6.44 11.87 -1.54
CA ILE A 242 -7.90 11.92 -1.69
C ILE A 242 -8.52 12.80 -0.60
N SER A 243 -8.55 12.29 0.61
CA SER A 243 -9.08 12.98 1.80
C SER A 243 -8.49 12.36 3.06
N ARG A 244 -8.22 13.16 4.07
CA ARG A 244 -7.77 12.68 5.40
C ARG A 244 -8.87 12.02 6.21
N ARG A 245 -10.14 12.30 5.87
CA ARG A 245 -11.32 11.68 6.47
C ARG A 245 -11.99 10.77 5.47
N PRO A 246 -12.58 9.65 5.89
CA PRO A 246 -13.35 8.82 4.98
C PRO A 246 -14.43 9.63 4.26
N VAL A 247 -14.42 9.61 2.94
CA VAL A 247 -15.38 10.30 2.08
C VAL A 247 -16.03 9.29 1.13
N THR A 248 -17.36 9.24 1.11
CA THR A 248 -18.09 8.44 0.11
C THR A 248 -18.16 9.24 -1.18
N THR A 249 -17.71 8.65 -2.28
CA THR A 249 -17.65 9.31 -3.58
C THR A 249 -18.42 8.49 -4.60
N ARG A 250 -19.39 9.12 -5.28
CA ARG A 250 -20.04 8.58 -6.48
C ARG A 250 -19.18 8.96 -7.68
N ILE A 251 -18.65 7.96 -8.39
CA ILE A 251 -17.74 8.17 -9.51
C ILE A 251 -18.48 8.83 -10.69
N GLY A 252 -17.84 9.80 -11.29
CA GLY A 252 -18.35 10.53 -12.46
C GLY A 252 -18.41 9.68 -13.73
N ALA A 253 -19.02 10.20 -14.77
CA ALA A 253 -19.12 9.54 -16.06
C ALA A 253 -17.74 9.44 -16.73
N THR A 254 -17.54 8.37 -17.51
CA THR A 254 -16.37 8.17 -18.37
C THR A 254 -16.67 8.56 -19.81
N ARG A 255 -15.65 8.95 -20.56
CA ARG A 255 -15.76 9.30 -21.99
C ARG A 255 -15.68 8.06 -22.87
N THR A 256 -14.91 7.07 -22.46
CA THR A 256 -14.77 5.79 -23.16
C THR A 256 -15.55 4.70 -22.44
N THR A 257 -15.89 3.64 -23.16
CA THR A 257 -16.64 2.50 -22.61
C THR A 257 -15.82 1.21 -22.73
N SER A 258 -16.04 0.25 -21.83
CA SER A 258 -15.45 -1.09 -21.98
C SER A 258 -16.02 -1.79 -23.24
N ARG A 259 -15.21 -2.63 -23.89
CA ARG A 259 -15.65 -3.50 -25.00
C ARG A 259 -16.70 -4.50 -24.56
N THR A 260 -16.66 -4.95 -23.33
CA THR A 260 -17.66 -5.81 -22.73
C THR A 260 -18.96 -5.02 -22.50
N GLY A 261 -19.82 -5.02 -23.51
CA GLY A 261 -21.15 -4.43 -23.41
C GLY A 261 -21.95 -5.08 -22.27
N THR A 262 -22.83 -4.31 -21.62
CA THR A 262 -23.82 -4.88 -20.69
C THR A 262 -24.60 -5.98 -21.42
N HIS A 263 -24.46 -7.23 -20.96
CA HIS A 263 -25.26 -8.32 -21.47
C HIS A 263 -26.73 -7.98 -21.25
N LYS A 264 -27.41 -7.56 -22.32
CA LYS A 264 -28.84 -7.38 -22.28
C LYS A 264 -29.50 -8.77 -22.39
N LEU A 265 -30.52 -8.99 -21.60
CA LEU A 265 -31.36 -10.17 -21.78
C LEU A 265 -31.88 -10.20 -23.21
N LEU A 266 -31.50 -11.20 -23.94
CA LEU A 266 -32.11 -11.51 -25.26
C LEU A 266 -33.34 -12.35 -25.01
N PRO A 267 -34.45 -12.09 -25.75
CA PRO A 267 -35.60 -12.97 -25.65
C PRO A 267 -35.19 -14.41 -26.00
N MET A 268 -35.72 -15.35 -25.24
CA MET A 268 -35.48 -16.77 -25.52
C MET A 268 -36.11 -17.14 -26.87
N PRO A 269 -35.52 -18.07 -27.63
CA PRO A 269 -36.13 -18.59 -28.85
C PRO A 269 -37.52 -19.14 -28.55
N GLU A 270 -38.50 -18.84 -29.41
CA GLU A 270 -39.86 -19.35 -29.28
C GLU A 270 -40.00 -20.82 -29.67
N ALA A 271 -38.95 -21.46 -30.21
CA ALA A 271 -38.93 -22.85 -30.61
C ALA A 271 -39.13 -23.80 -29.41
N GLN A 272 -40.00 -24.79 -29.58
CA GLN A 272 -40.27 -25.81 -28.56
C GLN A 272 -39.05 -26.76 -28.43
N GLY A 273 -38.92 -27.43 -27.27
CA GLY A 273 -37.72 -28.21 -26.94
C GLY A 273 -37.39 -29.35 -27.92
N GLU A 274 -38.36 -29.92 -28.63
CA GLU A 274 -38.14 -30.93 -29.67
C GLU A 274 -37.54 -30.29 -30.94
N ASP A 275 -38.04 -29.13 -31.37
CA ASP A 275 -37.51 -28.40 -32.53
C ASP A 275 -36.08 -27.91 -32.30
N LEU A 276 -35.78 -27.43 -31.09
CA LEU A 276 -34.41 -27.04 -30.69
C LEU A 276 -33.44 -28.23 -30.66
N ARG A 277 -33.90 -29.40 -30.20
CA ARG A 277 -33.11 -30.62 -30.19
C ARG A 277 -32.83 -31.10 -31.61
N ASP A 278 -33.83 -31.07 -32.49
CA ASP A 278 -33.67 -31.45 -33.89
C ASP A 278 -32.76 -30.47 -34.64
N MET A 279 -32.86 -29.17 -34.36
CA MET A 279 -31.92 -28.18 -34.89
C MET A 279 -30.49 -28.42 -34.42
N LEU A 280 -30.24 -28.71 -33.14
CA LEU A 280 -28.92 -29.01 -32.61
C LEU A 280 -28.33 -30.31 -33.16
N LEU A 281 -29.17 -31.34 -33.34
CA LEU A 281 -28.74 -32.64 -33.90
C LEU A 281 -28.58 -32.58 -35.42
N ALA A 282 -29.44 -31.83 -36.13
CA ALA A 282 -29.36 -31.66 -37.59
C ALA A 282 -28.14 -30.78 -37.99
N ALA A 283 -27.71 -29.84 -37.14
CA ALA A 283 -26.51 -29.02 -37.38
C ALA A 283 -25.23 -29.89 -37.49
N GLY A 284 -25.19 -31.05 -36.78
CA GLY A 284 -24.07 -31.98 -36.89
C GLY A 284 -24.01 -32.75 -38.21
N ALA A 285 -25.10 -32.77 -39.02
CA ALA A 285 -25.16 -33.52 -40.26
C ALA A 285 -25.03 -32.66 -41.53
N LYS A 286 -25.06 -31.36 -41.45
CA LYS A 286 -25.09 -30.45 -42.62
C LYS A 286 -23.99 -29.38 -42.70
N ASN A 287 -23.04 -29.32 -41.75
CA ASN A 287 -21.99 -28.30 -41.77
C ASN A 287 -20.65 -28.83 -42.28
N ASP A 288 -20.63 -29.38 -43.52
CA ASP A 288 -19.44 -29.34 -44.35
C ASP A 288 -19.31 -28.00 -45.12
N ALA A 289 -20.13 -27.01 -44.84
CA ALA A 289 -19.86 -25.66 -45.27
C ALA A 289 -18.69 -25.13 -44.42
N PRO A 290 -17.59 -24.67 -45.03
CA PRO A 290 -16.49 -24.08 -44.29
C PRO A 290 -17.09 -22.96 -43.43
N VAL A 291 -16.95 -23.08 -42.11
CA VAL A 291 -17.26 -22.00 -41.18
C VAL A 291 -16.55 -20.77 -41.74
N PRO A 292 -17.23 -19.63 -41.98
CA PRO A 292 -16.53 -18.43 -42.42
C PRO A 292 -15.46 -18.19 -41.40
N MET A 293 -14.19 -18.37 -41.81
CA MET A 293 -13.07 -18.06 -40.95
C MET A 293 -13.25 -16.58 -40.55
N PRO A 294 -13.20 -16.26 -39.26
CA PRO A 294 -13.17 -14.87 -38.86
C PRO A 294 -12.07 -14.19 -39.70
N PRO A 295 -12.26 -12.94 -40.12
CA PRO A 295 -11.23 -12.24 -40.89
C PRO A 295 -9.89 -12.44 -40.20
N PRO A 296 -8.83 -12.78 -40.96
CA PRO A 296 -7.51 -13.00 -40.36
C PRO A 296 -7.21 -11.81 -39.46
N ARG A 297 -6.82 -12.09 -38.24
CA ARG A 297 -6.31 -11.02 -37.35
C ARG A 297 -5.24 -10.27 -38.16
N PRO A 298 -5.22 -8.93 -38.13
CA PRO A 298 -4.12 -8.19 -38.73
C PRO A 298 -2.82 -8.79 -38.20
N ALA A 299 -1.84 -8.96 -39.08
CA ALA A 299 -0.55 -9.53 -38.70
C ALA A 299 0.01 -8.75 -37.49
N PRO A 300 0.59 -9.43 -36.48
CA PRO A 300 1.20 -8.76 -35.34
C PRO A 300 2.21 -7.73 -35.84
N VAL A 301 2.17 -6.54 -35.28
CA VAL A 301 3.17 -5.50 -35.54
C VAL A 301 4.50 -6.01 -34.98
N ALA A 302 5.56 -6.06 -35.80
CA ALA A 302 6.86 -6.50 -35.33
C ALA A 302 7.33 -5.61 -34.14
N ALA A 303 7.97 -6.20 -33.14
CA ALA A 303 8.43 -5.47 -31.95
C ALA A 303 9.31 -4.25 -32.32
N ASP A 304 10.13 -4.36 -33.34
CA ASP A 304 10.98 -3.25 -33.84
C ASP A 304 10.15 -2.13 -34.50
N GLU A 305 9.08 -2.48 -35.19
CA GLU A 305 8.13 -1.50 -35.78
C GLU A 305 7.31 -0.80 -34.70
N LEU A 306 6.80 -1.56 -33.70
CA LEU A 306 6.13 -1.00 -32.54
C LEU A 306 7.06 -0.05 -31.75
N ILE A 307 8.30 -0.48 -31.49
CA ILE A 307 9.32 0.32 -30.83
C ILE A 307 9.60 1.60 -31.65
N GLY A 308 9.67 1.53 -32.97
CA GLY A 308 9.87 2.68 -33.86
C GLY A 308 8.69 3.66 -33.85
N SER A 309 7.47 3.18 -33.62
CA SER A 309 6.26 4.01 -33.53
C SER A 309 6.14 4.79 -32.24
N ILE A 310 6.87 4.40 -31.18
CA ILE A 310 6.90 5.12 -29.88
C ILE A 310 7.70 6.40 -30.07
N ALA A 311 7.03 7.48 -30.43
CA ALA A 311 7.64 8.80 -30.55
C ALA A 311 7.99 9.38 -29.18
N PRO A 312 9.10 10.13 -29.05
CA PRO A 312 9.42 10.81 -27.78
C PRO A 312 8.28 11.78 -27.41
N ALA A 313 7.74 11.62 -26.20
CA ALA A 313 6.74 12.57 -25.71
C ALA A 313 7.37 13.96 -25.59
N PRO A 314 6.70 15.03 -26.03
CA PRO A 314 7.15 16.40 -25.79
C PRO A 314 7.29 16.61 -24.28
N LEU A 315 8.31 17.37 -23.88
CA LEU A 315 8.44 17.80 -22.48
C LEU A 315 7.15 18.51 -22.08
N PRO A 316 6.56 18.20 -20.94
CA PRO A 316 5.32 18.82 -20.52
C PRO A 316 5.53 20.33 -20.38
N HIS A 317 4.80 21.09 -21.19
CA HIS A 317 4.64 22.52 -20.92
C HIS A 317 3.82 22.63 -19.61
N PRO A 318 4.10 23.59 -18.74
CA PRO A 318 3.26 23.83 -17.57
C PRO A 318 1.85 24.17 -18.07
N HIS A 319 0.93 23.24 -17.90
CA HIS A 319 -0.48 23.49 -18.23
C HIS A 319 -1.03 24.54 -17.27
N PRO A 320 -1.83 25.52 -17.75
CA PRO A 320 -2.58 26.36 -16.86
C PRO A 320 -3.51 25.47 -16.02
N MET A 321 -3.41 25.61 -14.69
CA MET A 321 -4.24 24.87 -13.75
C MET A 321 -5.72 25.10 -14.03
N PRO A 322 -6.57 24.07 -14.17
CA PRO A 322 -8.01 24.26 -14.20
C PRO A 322 -8.47 24.95 -12.90
N GLU A 323 -9.47 25.82 -12.97
CA GLU A 323 -10.06 26.46 -11.77
C GLU A 323 -10.47 25.46 -10.68
N GLN A 324 -10.87 24.26 -11.09
CA GLN A 324 -11.18 23.14 -10.20
C GLN A 324 -9.99 22.72 -9.30
N SER A 325 -8.78 22.71 -9.84
CA SER A 325 -7.57 22.34 -9.08
C SER A 325 -7.30 23.31 -7.92
N ALA A 326 -7.57 24.61 -8.11
CA ALA A 326 -7.44 25.60 -7.05
C ALA A 326 -8.47 25.39 -5.91
N MET A 327 -9.69 24.97 -6.27
CA MET A 327 -10.75 24.70 -5.30
C MET A 327 -10.44 23.48 -4.44
N PHE A 328 -9.89 22.40 -5.03
CA PHE A 328 -9.44 21.21 -4.27
C PHE A 328 -8.26 21.52 -3.38
N ALA A 329 -7.29 22.34 -3.84
CA ALA A 329 -6.16 22.75 -3.02
C ALA A 329 -6.63 23.56 -1.80
N ALA A 330 -7.54 24.54 -2.01
CA ALA A 330 -8.10 25.34 -0.92
C ALA A 330 -8.89 24.51 0.10
N ARG A 331 -9.63 23.48 -0.36
CA ARG A 331 -10.33 22.55 0.53
C ARG A 331 -9.34 21.72 1.38
N ARG A 332 -8.28 21.21 0.78
CA ARG A 332 -7.23 20.45 1.50
C ARG A 332 -6.49 21.33 2.51
N GLU A 333 -6.12 22.54 2.14
CA GLU A 333 -5.51 23.52 3.05
C GLU A 333 -6.42 23.86 4.23
N ALA A 334 -7.73 23.97 4.00
CA ALA A 334 -8.72 24.19 5.05
C ALA A 334 -8.90 22.95 5.96
N GLU A 335 -8.88 21.75 5.39
CA GLU A 335 -8.90 20.49 6.15
C GLU A 335 -7.58 20.30 6.94
N ASP A 336 -6.44 20.65 6.35
CA ASP A 336 -5.12 20.61 6.99
C ASP A 336 -5.00 21.62 8.16
N ALA A 337 -5.58 22.81 7.99
CA ALA A 337 -5.61 23.84 9.03
C ALA A 337 -6.59 23.51 10.17
N ALA A 338 -7.68 22.80 9.87
CA ALA A 338 -8.67 22.38 10.88
C ALA A 338 -8.21 21.20 11.74
N ASP A 339 -7.29 20.38 11.23
CA ASP A 339 -6.78 19.16 11.87
C ASP A 339 -5.24 19.23 12.10
N ALA A 340 -4.70 20.35 12.59
CA ALA A 340 -3.32 20.41 13.08
C ALA A 340 -3.18 19.46 14.29
N ILE A 341 -3.02 18.18 14.00
CA ILE A 341 -2.80 17.14 15.02
C ILE A 341 -1.33 17.25 15.44
N ASP A 342 -1.10 17.46 16.72
CA ASP A 342 0.23 17.33 17.29
C ASP A 342 0.69 15.88 17.16
N ALA A 343 1.53 15.63 16.15
CA ALA A 343 2.05 14.30 15.86
C ALA A 343 2.83 13.70 17.04
N GLU A 344 3.49 14.54 17.83
CA GLU A 344 4.23 14.11 19.01
C GLU A 344 3.30 13.68 20.13
N ALA A 345 2.23 14.43 20.38
CA ALA A 345 1.21 14.05 21.36
C ALA A 345 0.55 12.70 20.99
N VAL A 346 0.34 12.44 19.69
CA VAL A 346 -0.19 11.14 19.24
C VAL A 346 0.81 10.02 19.46
N VAL A 347 2.11 10.23 19.19
CA VAL A 347 3.15 9.23 19.47
C VAL A 347 3.17 8.86 20.94
N VAL A 348 3.15 9.85 21.82
CA VAL A 348 3.13 9.65 23.28
C VAL A 348 1.89 8.84 23.69
N ALA A 349 0.71 9.23 23.23
CA ALA A 349 -0.55 8.55 23.56
C ALA A 349 -0.54 7.09 23.07
N VAL A 350 -0.11 6.85 21.82
CA VAL A 350 -0.08 5.51 21.23
C VAL A 350 0.93 4.60 21.94
N LEU A 351 2.13 5.08 22.25
CA LEU A 351 3.13 4.30 22.97
C LEU A 351 2.68 3.98 24.40
N THR A 352 2.00 4.92 25.06
CA THR A 352 1.43 4.71 26.41
C THR A 352 0.39 3.59 26.37
N ASP A 353 -0.53 3.64 25.41
CA ASP A 353 -1.58 2.65 25.23
C ASP A 353 -1.02 1.26 24.88
N MET A 354 -0.04 1.19 23.97
CA MET A 354 0.63 -0.06 23.61
C MET A 354 1.31 -0.73 24.81
N LEU A 355 1.96 0.04 25.68
CA LEU A 355 2.67 -0.53 26.84
C LEU A 355 1.72 -0.90 27.99
N ALA A 356 0.55 -0.28 28.08
CA ALA A 356 -0.49 -0.63 29.04
C ALA A 356 -1.10 -2.02 28.77
N ASP A 357 -1.19 -2.45 27.51
CA ASP A 357 -1.78 -3.74 27.09
C ASP A 357 -0.98 -4.99 27.53
N GLY A 358 0.23 -4.84 28.05
CA GLY A 358 1.05 -5.93 28.59
C GLY A 358 1.51 -7.01 27.58
N SER A 359 0.98 -7.03 26.37
CA SER A 359 1.26 -8.02 25.31
C SER A 359 2.56 -7.74 24.54
N THR A 360 3.16 -6.58 24.73
CA THR A 360 4.30 -6.08 23.95
C THR A 360 5.61 -6.80 24.25
N ALA A 361 5.72 -7.49 25.38
CA ALA A 361 6.96 -8.16 25.80
C ALA A 361 7.32 -9.40 24.97
N SER A 362 6.34 -10.05 24.33
CA SER A 362 6.51 -11.30 23.58
C SER A 362 6.45 -11.14 22.06
N GLN A 363 6.21 -9.92 21.57
CA GLN A 363 6.03 -9.64 20.14
C GLN A 363 7.33 -9.19 19.49
N THR A 364 7.48 -9.49 18.19
CA THR A 364 8.61 -9.01 17.39
C THR A 364 8.50 -7.50 17.12
N GLU A 365 9.62 -6.81 16.98
CA GLU A 365 9.65 -5.36 16.70
C GLU A 365 8.87 -4.98 15.44
N ALA A 366 8.91 -5.83 14.41
CA ALA A 366 8.16 -5.60 13.18
C ALA A 366 6.64 -5.62 13.42
N LEU A 367 6.16 -6.52 14.28
CA LEU A 367 4.75 -6.59 14.64
C LEU A 367 4.33 -5.40 15.51
N LEU A 368 5.20 -4.99 16.44
CA LEU A 368 4.97 -3.80 17.27
C LEU A 368 4.95 -2.52 16.45
N TYR A 369 5.80 -2.37 15.44
CA TYR A 369 5.77 -1.23 14.52
C TYR A 369 4.52 -1.22 13.66
N GLN A 370 4.04 -2.37 13.25
CA GLN A 370 2.78 -2.50 12.53
C GLN A 370 1.60 -2.07 13.41
N ASP A 371 1.55 -2.51 14.68
CA ASP A 371 0.54 -2.10 15.65
C ASP A 371 0.61 -0.58 15.93
N PHE A 372 1.80 -0.04 16.17
CA PHE A 372 2.05 1.40 16.28
C PHE A 372 1.49 2.17 15.09
N SER A 373 1.80 1.71 13.87
CA SER A 373 1.34 2.37 12.65
C SER A 373 -0.18 2.35 12.52
N VAL A 374 -0.83 1.26 12.93
CA VAL A 374 -2.29 1.14 12.95
C VAL A 374 -2.90 2.09 13.97
N ARG A 375 -2.37 2.13 15.21
CA ARG A 375 -2.86 3.01 16.28
C ARG A 375 -2.66 4.50 15.94
N CYS A 376 -1.54 4.86 15.31
CA CYS A 376 -1.33 6.22 14.78
C CYS A 376 -2.41 6.61 13.75
N ARG A 377 -2.77 5.70 12.86
CA ARG A 377 -3.87 5.92 11.90
C ARG A 377 -5.23 6.06 12.59
N MET A 378 -5.50 5.28 13.65
CA MET A 378 -6.72 5.43 14.45
C MET A 378 -6.81 6.81 15.12
N GLN A 379 -5.66 7.41 15.47
CA GLN A 379 -5.53 8.76 15.97
C GLN A 379 -5.45 9.83 14.85
N ARG A 380 -5.85 9.46 13.63
CA ARG A 380 -5.90 10.32 12.43
C ARG A 380 -4.54 10.68 11.83
N LEU A 381 -3.44 10.12 12.29
CA LEU A 381 -2.14 10.22 11.62
C LEU A 381 -2.06 9.18 10.50
N ILE A 382 -2.28 9.58 9.28
CA ILE A 382 -2.31 8.70 8.10
C ILE A 382 -0.93 8.06 7.85
N ARG A 383 0.14 8.78 8.12
CA ARG A 383 1.51 8.26 8.09
C ARG A 383 2.04 8.13 9.51
N PRO A 384 2.66 6.99 9.89
CA PRO A 384 3.34 6.94 11.16
C PRO A 384 4.43 8.03 11.17
N PRO A 385 4.49 8.86 12.21
CA PRO A 385 5.43 10.00 12.27
C PRO A 385 6.88 9.56 12.46
N LEU A 386 7.07 8.27 12.80
CA LEU A 386 8.38 7.65 12.98
C LEU A 386 8.56 6.53 11.94
N ASP A 387 9.77 6.40 11.40
CA ASP A 387 10.20 5.21 10.68
C ASP A 387 10.53 4.07 11.65
N MET A 388 10.92 2.91 11.13
CA MET A 388 11.22 1.73 11.96
C MET A 388 12.35 1.99 12.98
N GLU A 389 13.35 2.79 12.61
CA GLU A 389 14.48 3.10 13.49
C GLU A 389 14.08 4.10 14.58
N GLY A 390 13.39 5.16 14.22
CA GLY A 390 12.81 6.13 15.15
C GLY A 390 11.81 5.48 16.11
N PHE A 391 10.99 4.56 15.61
CA PHE A 391 10.07 3.80 16.47
C PHE A 391 10.82 2.92 17.49
N ARG A 392 11.89 2.22 17.08
CA ARG A 392 12.72 1.43 18.02
C ARG A 392 13.29 2.29 19.14
N GLN A 393 13.82 3.45 18.79
CA GLN A 393 14.37 4.40 19.77
C GLN A 393 13.28 4.86 20.73
N ARG A 394 12.14 5.30 20.23
CA ARG A 394 11.00 5.76 21.05
C ARG A 394 10.42 4.64 21.91
N LEU A 395 10.29 3.44 21.38
CA LEU A 395 9.81 2.27 22.14
C LEU A 395 10.77 1.89 23.27
N ALA A 396 12.09 1.96 23.04
CA ALA A 396 13.09 1.70 24.07
C ALA A 396 12.99 2.75 25.20
N LEU A 397 12.83 4.03 24.86
CA LEU A 397 12.63 5.09 25.84
C LEU A 397 11.32 4.93 26.62
N ALA A 398 10.22 4.62 25.91
CA ALA A 398 8.91 4.41 26.53
C ALA A 398 8.89 3.20 27.46
N ARG A 399 9.57 2.11 27.10
CA ARG A 399 9.76 0.94 27.99
C ARG A 399 10.57 1.27 29.24
N GLY A 400 11.49 2.26 29.14
CA GLY A 400 12.20 2.84 30.27
C GLY A 400 11.38 3.90 31.05
N GLY A 401 10.13 4.15 30.62
CA GLY A 401 9.21 5.10 31.23
C GLY A 401 9.36 6.55 30.74
N ILE A 402 10.15 6.82 29.68
CA ILE A 402 10.27 8.14 29.06
C ILE A 402 9.41 8.15 27.79
N PHE A 403 8.23 8.74 27.90
CA PHE A 403 7.29 8.85 26.78
C PHE A 403 7.54 10.10 25.95
N ASP A 404 7.94 11.19 26.61
CA ASP A 404 8.32 12.44 25.95
C ASP A 404 9.81 12.74 26.19
N PRO A 405 10.68 12.54 25.20
CA PRO A 405 12.10 12.83 25.33
C PRO A 405 12.43 14.32 25.27
N SER A 406 11.48 15.18 24.93
CA SER A 406 11.65 16.65 24.93
C SER A 406 11.54 17.27 26.34
N ASP A 407 11.08 16.48 27.31
CA ASP A 407 11.02 16.91 28.70
C ASP A 407 12.44 17.13 29.25
N ALA A 408 12.71 18.38 29.65
CA ALA A 408 14.01 18.79 30.15
C ALA A 408 14.46 17.99 31.40
N SER A 409 13.53 17.42 32.16
CA SER A 409 13.83 16.58 33.32
C SER A 409 14.48 15.26 32.93
N CYS A 410 14.24 14.77 31.71
CA CYS A 410 14.79 13.52 31.17
C CYS A 410 16.17 13.70 30.51
N ALA A 411 16.59 14.91 30.20
CA ALA A 411 17.83 15.16 29.47
C ALA A 411 19.08 14.53 30.11
N PRO A 412 19.32 14.61 31.42
CA PRO A 412 20.49 13.99 32.05
C PRO A 412 20.45 12.45 31.96
N LEU A 413 19.26 11.85 32.02
CA LEU A 413 19.08 10.40 31.90
C LEU A 413 19.41 9.92 30.49
N LEU A 414 18.95 10.69 29.49
CA LEU A 414 19.18 10.38 28.07
C LEU A 414 20.68 10.53 27.73
N GLU A 415 21.35 11.54 28.25
CA GLU A 415 22.80 11.73 28.08
C GLU A 415 23.58 10.55 28.65
N ALA A 416 23.29 10.13 29.88
CA ALA A 416 23.92 8.97 30.49
C ALA A 416 23.67 7.67 29.70
N ALA A 417 22.47 7.49 29.13
CA ALA A 417 22.12 6.34 28.32
C ALA A 417 22.94 6.24 27.01
N THR A 418 23.44 7.35 26.45
CA THR A 418 24.19 7.34 25.17
C THR A 418 25.46 6.48 25.19
N ARG A 419 26.00 6.16 26.37
CA ARG A 419 27.16 5.28 26.53
C ARG A 419 26.85 3.81 26.37
N LEU A 420 25.56 3.46 26.32
CA LEU A 420 25.10 2.07 26.22
C LEU A 420 24.58 1.77 24.80
N PRO A 421 24.62 0.52 24.36
CA PRO A 421 23.87 0.08 23.19
C PRO A 421 22.37 0.37 23.37
N GLN A 422 21.71 0.72 22.29
CA GLN A 422 20.29 1.11 22.29
C GLN A 422 19.35 0.07 22.94
N GLU A 423 19.69 -1.21 22.79
CA GLU A 423 18.96 -2.33 23.40
C GLU A 423 18.94 -2.27 24.94
N MET A 424 19.89 -1.56 25.54
CA MET A 424 20.04 -1.44 27.00
C MET A 424 19.40 -0.16 27.56
N TYR A 425 18.88 0.72 26.71
CA TYR A 425 18.27 1.96 27.16
C TYR A 425 17.11 1.73 28.13
N ALA A 426 16.16 0.88 27.76
CA ALA A 426 14.97 0.64 28.56
C ALA A 426 15.30 0.15 30.00
N PRO A 427 16.07 -0.91 30.20
CA PRO A 427 16.44 -1.36 31.56
C PRO A 427 17.30 -0.32 32.32
N PHE A 428 18.23 0.39 31.66
CA PHE A 428 19.00 1.44 32.31
C PHE A 428 18.12 2.59 32.77
N LEU A 429 17.22 3.09 31.92
CA LEU A 429 16.31 4.19 32.25
C LEU A 429 15.34 3.82 33.37
N LEU A 430 14.91 2.54 33.44
CA LEU A 430 14.07 2.06 34.52
C LEU A 430 14.81 2.13 35.87
N ILE A 431 16.10 1.74 35.90
CA ILE A 431 16.95 1.86 37.09
C ILE A 431 17.17 3.33 37.45
N ALA A 432 17.48 4.18 36.45
CA ALA A 432 17.78 5.57 36.66
C ALA A 432 16.57 6.35 37.20
N ARG A 433 15.37 6.07 36.71
CA ARG A 433 14.14 6.65 37.26
C ARG A 433 13.87 6.20 38.69
N ALA A 434 14.03 4.89 38.97
CA ALA A 434 13.89 4.41 40.35
C ALA A 434 14.86 5.11 41.30
N ALA A 435 16.09 5.39 40.82
CA ALA A 435 17.07 6.16 41.59
C ALA A 435 16.67 7.63 41.79
N MET A 436 16.10 8.26 40.76
CA MET A 436 15.58 9.65 40.87
C MET A 436 14.42 9.76 41.86
N ASP A 437 13.52 8.79 41.81
CA ASP A 437 12.30 8.76 42.65
C ASP A 437 12.58 8.20 44.06
N GLY A 438 13.84 7.83 44.34
CA GLY A 438 14.23 7.21 45.61
C GLY A 438 13.59 5.83 45.86
N GLN A 439 13.13 5.19 44.80
CA GLN A 439 12.49 3.88 44.83
C GLN A 439 13.54 2.74 44.92
N PRO A 440 13.14 1.55 45.42
CA PRO A 440 14.03 0.39 45.39
C PRO A 440 14.41 -0.01 43.96
N CYS A 441 15.53 -0.74 43.83
CA CYS A 441 15.98 -1.24 42.55
C CYS A 441 14.90 -2.12 41.90
N PRO A 442 14.53 -1.91 40.61
CA PRO A 442 13.61 -2.78 39.89
C PRO A 442 14.06 -4.23 39.94
N ASP A 443 13.11 -5.14 40.14
CA ASP A 443 13.35 -6.57 40.16
C ASP A 443 13.77 -7.12 38.79
N ASP A 444 14.31 -8.35 38.77
CA ASP A 444 14.76 -9.00 37.54
C ASP A 444 13.59 -9.24 36.55
N VAL A 445 12.34 -9.31 37.02
CA VAL A 445 11.15 -9.47 36.16
C VAL A 445 10.83 -8.15 35.44
N ALA A 446 10.89 -7.03 36.15
CA ALA A 446 10.67 -5.69 35.55
C ALA A 446 11.78 -5.34 34.54
N LEU A 447 13.03 -5.59 34.90
CA LEU A 447 14.18 -5.41 34.00
C LEU A 447 14.09 -6.32 32.77
N GLY A 448 13.64 -7.55 32.99
CA GLY A 448 13.41 -8.51 31.90
C GLY A 448 12.34 -8.08 30.92
N ARG A 449 11.23 -7.55 31.40
CA ARG A 449 10.17 -6.97 30.55
C ARG A 449 10.67 -5.78 29.74
N ALA A 450 11.43 -4.89 30.36
CA ALA A 450 11.99 -3.73 29.70
C ALA A 450 13.01 -4.13 28.60
N TYR A 451 13.83 -5.15 28.85
CA TYR A 451 14.82 -5.67 27.92
C TYR A 451 14.23 -6.64 26.86
N GLY A 452 12.99 -7.11 27.06
CA GLY A 452 12.37 -8.07 26.17
C GLY A 452 12.84 -9.52 26.38
N THR A 453 13.17 -9.92 27.62
CA THR A 453 13.61 -11.29 27.96
C THR A 453 12.99 -11.79 29.25
N SER A 454 12.74 -13.10 29.32
CA SER A 454 12.35 -13.78 30.55
C SER A 454 13.51 -14.56 31.19
N SER A 455 14.74 -14.46 30.66
CA SER A 455 15.90 -15.25 31.14
C SER A 455 16.67 -14.49 32.22
N PRO A 456 16.70 -14.97 33.48
CA PRO A 456 17.47 -14.36 34.56
C PRO A 456 18.96 -14.25 34.29
N GLY A 457 19.52 -15.24 33.55
CA GLY A 457 20.94 -15.21 33.18
C GLY A 457 21.30 -14.10 32.17
N ARG A 458 20.33 -13.68 31.34
CA ARG A 458 20.52 -12.51 30.43
C ARG A 458 20.48 -11.21 31.21
N ILE A 459 19.60 -11.09 32.20
CA ILE A 459 19.50 -9.89 33.04
C ILE A 459 20.76 -9.69 33.85
N ARG A 460 21.32 -10.78 34.43
CA ARG A 460 22.60 -10.72 35.17
C ARG A 460 23.74 -10.20 34.28
N ARG A 461 23.87 -10.77 33.08
CA ARG A 461 24.90 -10.31 32.12
C ARG A 461 24.68 -8.86 31.65
N LEU A 462 23.44 -8.42 31.53
CA LEU A 462 23.09 -7.04 31.22
C LEU A 462 23.61 -6.07 32.30
N ILE A 463 23.36 -6.39 33.58
CA ILE A 463 23.79 -5.60 34.72
C ILE A 463 25.32 -5.59 34.81
N GLU A 464 25.97 -6.74 34.68
CA GLU A 464 27.44 -6.85 34.65
C GLU A 464 28.06 -6.03 33.51
N TYR A 465 27.42 -6.00 32.35
CA TYR A 465 27.86 -5.16 31.23
C TYR A 465 27.76 -3.67 31.53
N MET A 466 26.63 -3.18 32.05
CA MET A 466 26.45 -1.78 32.43
C MET A 466 27.42 -1.35 33.52
N GLU A 467 27.71 -2.22 34.48
CA GLU A 467 28.71 -2.00 35.53
C GLU A 467 30.14 -1.95 34.96
N LYS A 468 30.48 -2.84 34.04
CA LYS A 468 31.79 -2.83 33.35
C LYS A 468 31.99 -1.58 32.51
N GLN A 469 30.91 -1.01 31.95
CA GLN A 469 30.95 0.26 31.23
C GLN A 469 31.05 1.49 32.20
N GLY A 470 30.96 1.25 33.48
CA GLY A 470 31.01 2.30 34.50
C GLY A 470 29.77 3.20 34.59
N VAL A 471 28.67 2.77 33.92
CA VAL A 471 27.40 3.53 33.90
C VAL A 471 26.59 3.30 35.18
N ILE A 472 26.74 2.13 35.79
CA ILE A 472 26.14 1.80 37.08
C ILE A 472 27.18 1.21 38.03
N VAL A 473 26.88 1.24 39.32
CA VAL A 473 27.65 0.56 40.38
C VAL A 473 26.66 -0.26 41.22
N VAL A 474 26.86 -1.56 41.26
CA VAL A 474 25.99 -2.47 42.02
C VAL A 474 26.52 -2.62 43.43
N ARG A 475 25.67 -2.40 44.43
CA ARG A 475 25.98 -2.66 45.84
C ARG A 475 24.96 -3.70 46.37
N ALA A 476 25.44 -4.72 47.06
CA ALA A 476 24.58 -5.64 47.76
C ALA A 476 24.80 -5.49 49.29
N ASP A 477 23.72 -5.46 50.02
CA ASP A 477 23.79 -5.47 51.48
C ASP A 477 23.97 -6.90 52.01
N PHE A 478 24.18 -7.04 53.32
CA PHE A 478 24.31 -8.34 53.98
C PHE A 478 23.05 -9.22 53.92
N GLY A 479 21.90 -8.62 53.56
CA GLY A 479 20.60 -9.30 53.35
C GLY A 479 20.39 -9.77 51.91
N GLY A 480 21.35 -9.52 51.00
CA GLY A 480 21.24 -9.87 49.58
C GLY A 480 20.38 -8.87 48.75
N ARG A 481 20.00 -7.75 49.33
CA ARG A 481 19.24 -6.70 48.63
C ARG A 481 20.20 -5.85 47.78
N ARG A 482 19.77 -5.58 46.55
CA ARG A 482 20.58 -4.88 45.57
C ARG A 482 20.21 -3.43 45.52
N SER A 483 21.17 -2.52 45.67
CA SER A 483 21.05 -1.11 45.32
C SER A 483 21.98 -0.78 44.16
N ILE A 484 21.55 0.09 43.25
CA ILE A 484 22.31 0.47 42.08
C ILE A 484 22.53 1.97 42.11
N GLY A 485 23.81 2.36 42.12
CA GLY A 485 24.23 3.75 41.96
C GLY A 485 24.51 4.09 40.52
N ILE A 486 24.26 5.34 40.13
CA ILE A 486 24.55 5.87 38.80
C ILE A 486 25.53 7.01 38.99
N PRO A 487 26.86 6.79 38.77
CA PRO A 487 27.89 7.73 39.09
C PRO A 487 27.73 9.10 38.38
N ASP A 488 27.38 9.09 37.09
CA ASP A 488 27.27 10.29 36.28
C ASP A 488 26.13 11.22 36.77
N LEU A 489 25.11 10.67 37.42
CA LEU A 489 24.00 11.44 37.96
C LEU A 489 24.07 11.68 39.46
N GLY A 490 25.01 11.05 40.14
CA GLY A 490 25.12 11.10 41.60
C GLY A 490 23.92 10.50 42.33
N LEU A 491 23.15 9.65 41.68
CA LEU A 491 21.91 9.04 42.20
C LEU A 491 22.12 7.58 42.57
N SER A 492 21.30 7.10 43.49
CA SER A 492 21.24 5.66 43.84
C SER A 492 19.82 5.24 44.12
N THR A 493 19.47 4.02 43.75
CA THR A 493 18.17 3.42 44.12
C THR A 493 18.12 3.26 45.64
N GLY A 494 16.90 3.41 46.19
CA GLY A 494 16.64 3.14 47.61
C GLY A 494 17.00 1.71 47.99
N ALA A 495 17.31 1.48 49.27
CA ALA A 495 17.36 0.13 49.81
C ALA A 495 15.93 -0.23 50.23
N GLU A 496 15.42 -1.40 49.85
CA GLU A 496 14.16 -1.93 50.34
C GLU A 496 14.15 -2.14 51.84
#